data_76c59dd588733ffd2981987a8c220443
#
_entry.id   76c59dd588733ffd2981987a8c220443
#
_cell.length_a   1.000
_cell.length_b   1.000
_cell.length_c   1.000
_cell.angle_alpha   90.00
_cell.angle_beta   90.00
_cell.angle_gamma   90.00
#
_symmetry.space_group_name_H-M   'P 1'
#
loop_
_entity.id
_entity.type
_entity.pdbx_description
1 polymer ?
#
loop_
_entity_poly.entity_id
_entity_poly.type
_entity_poly.pdbx_seq_one_letter_code
_entity_poly.pdbx_strand_id
1 'polypeptide(L)'
;MLFLATTGFLLCFWAWALLAPLGPRLREELGLDSFQQSLVVAVPVIVGALGRIPAGALTDHWGARRVFPIVAGLTVLPVLYLGHLADSLAEVLVGGFFLGLGGTTFAVGVPFVNAWFPPEHRGMALGLFGIGTGGTAVSAFTTVQLSEAVGPSFPFDLVAACLAVYAVAAWSLLRDKPGRAVAPGSMATRTALALRLPATWQLAFLYAVSFGGFVAFSVYLPTYLTQAYSLGRSDAALRTAGFVVLAVAMRPVGGWLSDRTDPVRVLTVAYGLVAAGALVASFEAELVPVGTAAFLTMAAGLGAGSGAVFALVARLVAPERVGAVTGVVGAAGGLGGFFPPLVMGAVEGATGDYTWGFILLAATALGAEALTSTVVRRRARAKRSS
;
A
#
# COMPACT_ATOMS: atom_id res chain seq x y z
N MET A 1 -1.98 20.59 10.28
CA MET A 1 -1.58 20.16 8.95
C MET A 1 -1.42 18.64 8.85
N LEU A 2 -0.63 17.99 9.74
CA LEU A 2 -0.46 16.53 9.74
C LEU A 2 -1.79 15.78 9.82
N PHE A 3 -2.68 16.13 10.77
CA PHE A 3 -3.99 15.51 10.93
C PHE A 3 -4.83 15.57 9.63
N LEU A 4 -4.92 16.75 9.00
CA LEU A 4 -5.66 16.89 7.72
C LEU A 4 -5.07 16.02 6.61
N ALA A 5 -3.74 15.97 6.48
CA ALA A 5 -3.08 15.13 5.48
C ALA A 5 -3.32 13.63 5.75
N THR A 6 -3.21 13.21 7.02
CA THR A 6 -3.45 11.81 7.41
C THR A 6 -4.91 11.40 7.17
N THR A 7 -5.88 12.27 7.51
CA THR A 7 -7.31 12.03 7.24
C THR A 7 -7.57 11.90 5.74
N GLY A 8 -7.02 12.80 4.92
CA GLY A 8 -7.16 12.71 3.47
C GLY A 8 -6.53 11.45 2.89
N PHE A 9 -5.37 11.05 3.40
CA PHE A 9 -4.72 9.82 3.01
C PHE A 9 -5.57 8.59 3.39
N LEU A 10 -6.14 8.58 4.59
CA LEU A 10 -7.04 7.51 5.06
C LEU A 10 -8.29 7.41 4.19
N LEU A 11 -8.98 8.51 3.92
CA LEU A 11 -10.19 8.52 3.09
C LEU A 11 -9.93 8.10 1.66
N CYS A 12 -8.83 8.58 1.05
CA CYS A 12 -8.44 8.17 -0.30
C CYS A 12 -8.05 6.69 -0.36
N PHE A 13 -7.42 6.13 0.69
CA PHE A 13 -7.10 4.71 0.76
C PHE A 13 -8.32 3.85 1.09
N TRP A 14 -9.30 4.38 1.80
CA TRP A 14 -10.60 3.72 1.95
C TRP A 14 -11.30 3.58 0.58
N ALA A 15 -11.40 4.67 -0.19
CA ALA A 15 -11.94 4.65 -1.55
C ALA A 15 -11.16 3.66 -2.45
N TRP A 16 -9.85 3.76 -2.46
CA TRP A 16 -8.95 2.94 -3.28
C TRP A 16 -9.13 1.44 -3.05
N ALA A 17 -9.48 1.03 -1.84
CA ALA A 17 -9.63 -0.36 -1.46
C ALA A 17 -11.07 -0.90 -1.54
N LEU A 18 -12.04 -0.12 -2.05
CA LEU A 18 -13.47 -0.51 -2.06
C LEU A 18 -13.75 -1.82 -2.82
N LEU A 19 -13.06 -2.05 -3.94
CA LEU A 19 -13.26 -3.26 -4.76
C LEU A 19 -12.71 -4.52 -4.11
N ALA A 20 -11.71 -4.42 -3.23
CA ALA A 20 -11.05 -5.57 -2.63
C ALA A 20 -12.00 -6.50 -1.85
N PRO A 21 -12.75 -6.02 -0.84
CA PRO A 21 -13.70 -6.85 -0.10
C PRO A 21 -14.91 -7.28 -0.93
N LEU A 22 -15.21 -6.61 -2.04
CA LEU A 22 -16.30 -6.95 -2.96
C LEU A 22 -15.86 -7.94 -4.05
N GLY A 23 -14.58 -8.28 -4.16
CA GLY A 23 -14.05 -9.19 -5.18
C GLY A 23 -14.83 -10.54 -5.29
N PRO A 24 -15.08 -11.26 -4.18
CA PRO A 24 -15.86 -12.50 -4.23
C PRO A 24 -17.29 -12.31 -4.73
N ARG A 25 -17.92 -11.20 -4.34
CA ARG A 25 -19.28 -10.86 -4.80
C ARG A 25 -19.31 -10.56 -6.30
N LEU A 26 -18.38 -9.74 -6.80
CA LEU A 26 -18.28 -9.38 -8.21
C LEU A 26 -17.99 -10.62 -9.08
N ARG A 27 -17.22 -11.57 -8.55
CA ARG A 27 -16.99 -12.85 -9.23
C ARG A 27 -18.31 -13.60 -9.48
N GLU A 28 -19.17 -13.71 -8.48
CA GLU A 28 -20.45 -14.40 -8.60
C GLU A 28 -21.44 -13.64 -9.49
N GLU A 29 -21.56 -12.32 -9.31
CA GLU A 29 -22.53 -11.50 -10.04
C GLU A 29 -22.19 -11.37 -11.54
N LEU A 30 -20.90 -11.26 -11.87
CA LEU A 30 -20.42 -11.07 -13.25
C LEU A 30 -19.90 -12.36 -13.89
N GLY A 31 -19.92 -13.51 -13.19
CA GLY A 31 -19.43 -14.79 -13.71
C GLY A 31 -17.92 -14.79 -14.00
N LEU A 32 -17.10 -14.10 -13.18
CA LEU A 32 -15.68 -13.92 -13.45
C LEU A 32 -14.88 -15.19 -13.15
N ASP A 33 -13.87 -15.46 -13.96
CA ASP A 33 -12.83 -16.42 -13.62
C ASP A 33 -11.88 -15.88 -12.55
N SER A 34 -11.00 -16.72 -12.00
CA SER A 34 -10.08 -16.36 -10.93
C SER A 34 -9.09 -15.25 -11.33
N PHE A 35 -8.65 -15.26 -12.59
CA PHE A 35 -7.75 -14.23 -13.10
C PHE A 35 -8.47 -12.89 -13.28
N GLN A 36 -9.68 -12.90 -13.85
CA GLN A 36 -10.51 -11.69 -14.00
C GLN A 36 -10.85 -11.05 -12.65
N GLN A 37 -11.21 -11.86 -11.65
CA GLN A 37 -11.42 -11.37 -10.29
C GLN A 37 -10.15 -10.73 -9.71
N SER A 38 -9.00 -11.36 -9.90
CA SER A 38 -7.71 -10.81 -9.45
C SER A 38 -7.38 -9.50 -10.17
N LEU A 39 -7.72 -9.38 -11.46
CA LEU A 39 -7.53 -8.17 -12.25
C LEU A 39 -8.38 -7.00 -11.71
N VAL A 40 -9.63 -7.26 -11.32
CA VAL A 40 -10.52 -6.24 -10.71
C VAL A 40 -9.89 -5.60 -9.48
N VAL A 41 -9.27 -6.40 -8.60
CA VAL A 41 -8.65 -5.86 -7.37
C VAL A 41 -7.25 -5.30 -7.61
N ALA A 42 -6.55 -5.74 -8.65
CA ALA A 42 -5.17 -5.31 -8.94
C ALA A 42 -5.10 -4.00 -9.76
N VAL A 43 -6.06 -3.74 -10.65
CA VAL A 43 -6.04 -2.56 -11.53
C VAL A 43 -5.95 -1.23 -10.76
N PRO A 44 -6.69 -0.97 -9.67
CA PRO A 44 -6.51 0.24 -8.89
C PRO A 44 -5.08 0.41 -8.33
N VAL A 45 -4.40 -0.71 -8.08
CA VAL A 45 -3.05 -0.71 -7.49
C VAL A 45 -2.02 -0.16 -8.47
N ILE A 46 -2.06 -0.59 -9.75
CA ILE A 46 -1.10 -0.11 -10.74
C ILE A 46 -1.22 1.40 -10.98
N VAL A 47 -2.45 1.90 -11.06
CA VAL A 47 -2.68 3.34 -11.24
C VAL A 47 -2.25 4.12 -10.00
N GLY A 48 -2.58 3.60 -8.81
CA GLY A 48 -2.11 4.17 -7.54
C GLY A 48 -0.59 4.20 -7.43
N ALA A 49 0.12 3.23 -8.01
CA ALA A 49 1.58 3.17 -8.03
C ALA A 49 2.18 4.15 -9.06
N LEU A 50 1.81 4.01 -10.31
CA LEU A 50 2.37 4.83 -11.41
C LEU A 50 1.94 6.29 -11.34
N GLY A 51 0.70 6.55 -10.92
CA GLY A 51 0.15 7.88 -10.72
C GLY A 51 0.86 8.69 -9.62
N ARG A 52 1.65 8.05 -8.73
CA ARG A 52 2.50 8.75 -7.76
C ARG A 52 3.54 9.64 -8.42
N ILE A 53 4.02 9.28 -9.61
CA ILE A 53 5.01 10.08 -10.34
C ILE A 53 4.42 11.43 -10.76
N PRO A 54 3.34 11.51 -11.56
CA PRO A 54 2.73 12.78 -11.89
C PRO A 54 2.15 13.52 -10.67
N ALA A 55 1.54 12.83 -9.70
CA ALA A 55 1.02 13.46 -8.48
C ALA A 55 2.13 14.12 -7.66
N GLY A 56 3.29 13.50 -7.53
CA GLY A 56 4.47 14.08 -6.90
C GLY A 56 4.97 15.32 -7.66
N ALA A 57 5.06 15.26 -8.99
CA ALA A 57 5.46 16.39 -9.83
C ALA A 57 4.49 17.57 -9.69
N LEU A 58 3.18 17.31 -9.71
CA LEU A 58 2.15 18.33 -9.49
C LEU A 58 2.26 18.93 -8.08
N THR A 59 2.56 18.12 -7.08
CA THR A 59 2.75 18.58 -5.70
C THR A 59 3.97 19.49 -5.57
N ASP A 60 5.06 19.14 -6.23
CA ASP A 60 6.26 19.99 -6.26
C ASP A 60 5.98 21.36 -6.92
N HIS A 61 5.11 21.40 -7.92
CA HIS A 61 4.80 22.62 -8.67
C HIS A 61 3.67 23.43 -8.01
N TRP A 62 2.52 22.82 -7.73
CA TRP A 62 1.31 23.51 -7.25
C TRP A 62 1.16 23.53 -5.72
N GLY A 63 1.93 22.70 -5.01
CA GLY A 63 1.80 22.48 -3.57
C GLY A 63 0.73 21.46 -3.20
N ALA A 64 0.92 20.83 -2.05
CA ALA A 64 -0.02 19.85 -1.53
C ALA A 64 -1.38 20.46 -1.18
N ARG A 65 -1.43 21.75 -0.82
CA ARG A 65 -2.65 22.50 -0.57
C ARG A 65 -3.65 22.41 -1.71
N ARG A 66 -3.18 22.36 -2.96
CA ARG A 66 -4.04 22.24 -4.15
C ARG A 66 -4.20 20.80 -4.59
N VAL A 67 -3.11 20.03 -4.60
CA VAL A 67 -3.11 18.67 -5.17
C VAL A 67 -3.93 17.71 -4.31
N PHE A 68 -3.87 17.79 -2.99
CA PHE A 68 -4.63 16.90 -2.11
C PHE A 68 -6.15 16.97 -2.32
N PRO A 69 -6.79 18.16 -2.23
CA PRO A 69 -8.22 18.28 -2.47
C PRO A 69 -8.63 17.96 -3.90
N ILE A 70 -7.79 18.23 -4.90
CA ILE A 70 -8.04 17.85 -6.30
C ILE A 70 -8.06 16.33 -6.44
N VAL A 71 -7.08 15.61 -5.90
CA VAL A 71 -7.05 14.15 -5.95
C VAL A 71 -8.26 13.55 -5.23
N ALA A 72 -8.57 14.04 -4.03
CA ALA A 72 -9.73 13.57 -3.27
C ALA A 72 -11.05 13.82 -4.04
N GLY A 73 -11.23 15.02 -4.60
CA GLY A 73 -12.42 15.37 -5.40
C GLY A 73 -12.55 14.57 -6.68
N LEU A 74 -11.45 14.36 -7.41
CA LEU A 74 -11.45 13.53 -8.62
C LEU A 74 -11.74 12.06 -8.32
N THR A 75 -11.33 11.56 -7.14
CA THR A 75 -11.62 10.18 -6.72
C THR A 75 -13.11 9.94 -6.46
N VAL A 76 -13.90 10.98 -6.17
CA VAL A 76 -15.37 10.87 -6.03
C VAL A 76 -16.01 10.31 -7.28
N LEU A 77 -15.55 10.72 -8.46
CA LEU A 77 -16.15 10.32 -9.76
C LEU A 77 -16.12 8.80 -9.97
N PRO A 78 -14.96 8.13 -9.92
CA PRO A 78 -14.90 6.67 -10.10
C PRO A 78 -15.59 5.92 -8.95
N VAL A 79 -15.64 6.47 -7.74
CA VAL A 79 -16.40 5.86 -6.63
C VAL A 79 -17.88 5.80 -6.96
N LEU A 80 -18.49 6.92 -7.36
CA LEU A 80 -19.90 6.96 -7.75
C LEU A 80 -20.17 6.12 -9.02
N TYR A 81 -19.27 6.18 -10.01
CA TYR A 81 -19.39 5.38 -11.22
C TYR A 81 -19.46 3.88 -10.90
N LEU A 82 -18.56 3.38 -10.04
CA LEU A 82 -18.55 1.97 -9.62
C LEU A 82 -19.79 1.59 -8.80
N GLY A 83 -20.33 2.50 -8.02
CA GLY A 83 -21.53 2.23 -7.19
C GLY A 83 -22.83 2.18 -7.97
N HIS A 84 -22.91 2.82 -9.16
CA HIS A 84 -24.20 3.05 -9.83
C HIS A 84 -24.23 2.70 -11.33
N LEU A 85 -23.09 2.57 -11.99
CA LEU A 85 -23.04 2.48 -13.45
C LEU A 85 -22.18 1.32 -13.99
N ALA A 86 -21.46 0.60 -13.12
CA ALA A 86 -20.54 -0.43 -13.55
C ALA A 86 -21.17 -1.83 -13.40
N ASP A 87 -21.78 -2.32 -14.48
CA ASP A 87 -22.51 -3.59 -14.54
C ASP A 87 -21.77 -4.69 -15.33
N SER A 88 -20.59 -4.39 -15.84
CA SER A 88 -19.75 -5.34 -16.59
C SER A 88 -18.30 -5.32 -16.14
N LEU A 89 -17.56 -6.40 -16.43
CA LEU A 89 -16.12 -6.47 -16.14
C LEU A 89 -15.35 -5.26 -16.71
N ALA A 90 -15.63 -4.87 -17.96
CA ALA A 90 -14.95 -3.75 -18.60
C ALA A 90 -15.19 -2.43 -17.86
N GLU A 91 -16.43 -2.18 -17.43
CA GLU A 91 -16.80 -0.99 -16.68
C GLU A 91 -16.19 -0.97 -15.29
N VAL A 92 -16.18 -2.12 -14.59
CA VAL A 92 -15.52 -2.26 -13.28
C VAL A 92 -14.01 -2.01 -13.40
N LEU A 93 -13.36 -2.51 -14.47
CA LEU A 93 -11.94 -2.26 -14.71
C LEU A 93 -11.66 -0.79 -15.03
N VAL A 94 -12.49 -0.13 -15.82
CA VAL A 94 -12.38 1.31 -16.10
C VAL A 94 -12.58 2.13 -14.82
N GLY A 95 -13.62 1.85 -14.05
CA GLY A 95 -13.85 2.50 -12.76
C GLY A 95 -12.70 2.26 -11.79
N GLY A 96 -12.22 1.03 -11.70
CA GLY A 96 -11.08 0.63 -10.88
C GLY A 96 -9.77 1.32 -11.28
N PHE A 97 -9.55 1.49 -12.58
CA PHE A 97 -8.41 2.26 -13.10
C PHE A 97 -8.40 3.69 -12.54
N PHE A 98 -9.50 4.41 -12.66
CA PHE A 98 -9.60 5.78 -12.15
C PHE A 98 -9.67 5.83 -10.61
N LEU A 99 -10.23 4.81 -9.95
CA LEU A 99 -10.21 4.67 -8.50
C LEU A 99 -8.78 4.64 -7.94
N GLY A 100 -7.84 4.14 -8.74
CA GLY A 100 -6.40 4.16 -8.43
C GLY A 100 -5.83 5.54 -8.10
N LEU A 101 -6.48 6.64 -8.54
CA LEU A 101 -6.08 8.01 -8.20
C LEU A 101 -5.98 8.20 -6.68
N GLY A 102 -6.87 7.59 -5.88
CA GLY A 102 -6.80 7.64 -4.42
C GLY A 102 -5.46 7.18 -3.87
N GLY A 103 -4.86 6.14 -4.49
CA GLY A 103 -3.55 5.60 -4.10
C GLY A 103 -2.35 6.55 -4.33
N THR A 104 -2.53 7.64 -5.09
CA THR A 104 -1.48 8.63 -5.36
C THR A 104 -1.24 9.59 -4.21
N THR A 105 -2.16 9.70 -3.26
CA THR A 105 -2.12 10.64 -2.12
C THR A 105 -0.90 10.45 -1.23
N PHE A 106 -0.29 9.26 -1.21
CA PHE A 106 0.99 9.03 -0.55
C PHE A 106 2.09 9.96 -1.10
N ALA A 107 2.21 10.10 -2.42
CA ALA A 107 3.21 10.95 -3.04
C ALA A 107 2.95 12.45 -2.83
N VAL A 108 1.71 12.82 -2.54
CA VAL A 108 1.34 14.20 -2.18
C VAL A 108 1.69 14.51 -0.72
N GLY A 109 1.37 13.56 0.17
CA GLY A 109 1.47 13.79 1.61
C GLY A 109 2.90 13.70 2.16
N VAL A 110 3.74 12.79 1.64
CA VAL A 110 5.13 12.63 2.14
C VAL A 110 5.95 13.94 2.05
N PRO A 111 6.06 14.61 0.89
CA PRO A 111 6.78 15.88 0.81
C PRO A 111 6.12 16.99 1.63
N PHE A 112 4.78 16.99 1.71
CA PHE A 112 4.03 17.94 2.51
C PHE A 112 4.37 17.82 4.01
N VAL A 113 4.29 16.63 4.56
CA VAL A 113 4.62 16.36 5.97
C VAL A 113 6.08 16.69 6.25
N ASN A 114 7.01 16.25 5.39
CA ASN A 114 8.43 16.57 5.52
C ASN A 114 8.72 18.07 5.54
N ALA A 115 7.94 18.88 4.82
CA ALA A 115 8.13 20.32 4.82
C ALA A 115 7.73 20.97 6.15
N TRP A 116 6.72 20.45 6.84
CA TRP A 116 6.22 21.02 8.10
C TRP A 116 7.04 20.65 9.33
N PHE A 117 7.78 19.54 9.28
CA PHE A 117 8.52 19.04 10.44
C PHE A 117 10.05 19.20 10.28
N PRO A 118 10.76 19.53 11.36
CA PRO A 118 12.22 19.56 11.34
C PRO A 118 12.78 18.12 11.20
N PRO A 119 14.03 17.98 10.73
CA PRO A 119 14.62 16.66 10.43
C PRO A 119 14.49 15.64 11.55
N GLU A 120 14.60 16.06 12.81
CA GLU A 120 14.59 15.22 14.02
C GLU A 120 13.23 14.58 14.30
N HIS A 121 12.14 15.17 13.77
CA HIS A 121 10.76 14.71 13.98
C HIS A 121 10.09 14.19 12.72
N ARG A 122 10.79 14.14 11.58
CA ARG A 122 10.23 13.69 10.31
C ARG A 122 9.84 12.22 10.31
N GLY A 123 10.64 11.37 10.94
CA GLY A 123 10.36 9.93 11.05
C GLY A 123 9.04 9.67 11.76
N MET A 124 8.84 10.28 12.93
CA MET A 124 7.60 10.20 13.69
C MET A 124 6.41 10.77 12.90
N ALA A 125 6.57 11.93 12.28
CA ALA A 125 5.51 12.59 11.54
C ALA A 125 5.08 11.76 10.31
N LEU A 126 6.04 11.17 9.58
CA LEU A 126 5.77 10.26 8.47
C LEU A 126 5.17 8.93 8.95
N GLY A 127 5.57 8.43 10.12
CA GLY A 127 4.95 7.27 10.75
C GLY A 127 3.48 7.51 11.07
N LEU A 128 3.15 8.65 11.66
CA LEU A 128 1.78 9.08 11.92
C LEU A 128 0.98 9.30 10.61
N PHE A 129 1.58 9.95 9.62
CA PHE A 129 0.97 10.06 8.30
C PHE A 129 0.69 8.69 7.69
N GLY A 130 1.61 7.74 7.87
CA GLY A 130 1.50 6.37 7.39
C GLY A 130 0.29 5.60 7.96
N ILE A 131 -0.28 6.02 9.10
CA ILE A 131 -1.55 5.46 9.65
C ILE A 131 -2.70 5.62 8.65
N GLY A 132 -2.63 6.62 7.76
CA GLY A 132 -3.62 6.79 6.69
C GLY A 132 -3.78 5.56 5.78
N THR A 133 -2.75 4.70 5.66
CA THR A 133 -2.92 3.40 4.97
C THR A 133 -3.97 2.50 5.64
N GLY A 134 -4.34 2.76 6.89
CA GLY A 134 -5.43 2.11 7.60
C GLY A 134 -6.81 2.31 6.96
N GLY A 135 -6.94 3.22 5.98
CA GLY A 135 -8.14 3.31 5.14
C GLY A 135 -8.49 1.99 4.45
N THR A 136 -7.50 1.15 4.13
CA THR A 136 -7.74 -0.20 3.61
C THR A 136 -8.39 -1.12 4.65
N ALA A 137 -8.05 -0.98 5.94
CA ALA A 137 -8.74 -1.69 7.02
C ALA A 137 -10.17 -1.20 7.18
N VAL A 138 -10.39 0.13 7.11
CA VAL A 138 -11.74 0.69 7.16
C VAL A 138 -12.58 0.14 6.02
N SER A 139 -12.03 0.06 4.79
CA SER A 139 -12.72 -0.55 3.66
C SER A 139 -13.06 -2.02 3.93
N ALA A 140 -12.07 -2.84 4.32
CA ALA A 140 -12.29 -4.25 4.61
C ALA A 140 -13.31 -4.48 5.73
N PHE A 141 -13.31 -3.60 6.74
CA PHE A 141 -14.22 -3.71 7.90
C PHE A 141 -15.64 -3.26 7.60
N THR A 142 -15.86 -2.32 6.67
CA THR A 142 -17.16 -1.65 6.51
C THR A 142 -17.84 -1.97 5.20
N THR A 143 -17.11 -2.22 4.11
CA THR A 143 -17.71 -2.25 2.76
C THR A 143 -18.75 -3.36 2.60
N VAL A 144 -18.42 -4.60 3.02
CA VAL A 144 -19.34 -5.74 2.89
C VAL A 144 -20.54 -5.55 3.83
N GLN A 145 -20.29 -5.21 5.10
CA GLN A 145 -21.32 -5.02 6.12
C GLN A 145 -22.33 -3.93 5.73
N LEU A 146 -21.83 -2.80 5.21
CA LEU A 146 -22.70 -1.72 4.75
C LEU A 146 -23.48 -2.10 3.49
N SER A 147 -22.84 -2.86 2.59
CA SER A 147 -23.50 -3.36 1.38
C SER A 147 -24.62 -4.35 1.70
N GLU A 148 -24.42 -5.21 2.69
CA GLU A 148 -25.42 -6.20 3.14
C GLU A 148 -26.53 -5.56 3.98
N ALA A 149 -26.21 -4.59 4.85
CA ALA A 149 -27.16 -3.99 5.78
C ALA A 149 -28.05 -2.92 5.14
N VAL A 150 -27.54 -2.14 4.19
CA VAL A 150 -28.22 -0.96 3.64
C VAL A 150 -28.49 -1.11 2.14
N GLY A 151 -27.49 -1.63 1.39
CA GLY A 151 -27.59 -1.85 -0.04
C GLY A 151 -26.26 -1.76 -0.76
N PRO A 152 -26.19 -2.33 -1.99
CA PRO A 152 -24.94 -2.47 -2.74
C PRO A 152 -24.18 -1.18 -2.99
N SER A 153 -24.88 -0.09 -3.29
CA SER A 153 -24.29 1.21 -3.63
C SER A 153 -23.92 2.04 -2.40
N PHE A 154 -24.47 1.73 -1.22
CA PHE A 154 -24.31 2.58 -0.04
C PHE A 154 -22.83 2.77 0.41
N PRO A 155 -21.95 1.77 0.40
CA PRO A 155 -20.53 1.99 0.72
C PRO A 155 -19.86 3.01 -0.21
N PHE A 156 -20.21 3.00 -1.49
CA PHE A 156 -19.69 3.95 -2.49
C PHE A 156 -20.22 5.36 -2.22
N ASP A 157 -21.51 5.51 -1.93
CA ASP A 157 -22.13 6.80 -1.62
C ASP A 157 -21.52 7.42 -0.36
N LEU A 158 -21.34 6.62 0.69
CA LEU A 158 -20.73 7.06 1.94
C LEU A 158 -19.30 7.54 1.73
N VAL A 159 -18.48 6.76 1.00
CA VAL A 159 -17.09 7.13 0.72
C VAL A 159 -17.02 8.36 -0.18
N ALA A 160 -17.87 8.47 -1.20
CA ALA A 160 -17.96 9.64 -2.06
C ALA A 160 -18.33 10.90 -1.26
N ALA A 161 -19.29 10.81 -0.36
CA ALA A 161 -19.67 11.91 0.53
C ALA A 161 -18.50 12.33 1.44
N CYS A 162 -17.83 11.37 2.09
CA CYS A 162 -16.67 11.64 2.93
C CYS A 162 -15.52 12.31 2.16
N LEU A 163 -15.23 11.84 0.93
CA LEU A 163 -14.21 12.44 0.06
C LEU A 163 -14.59 13.85 -0.38
N ALA A 164 -15.85 14.09 -0.75
CA ALA A 164 -16.34 15.41 -1.14
C ALA A 164 -16.23 16.42 0.01
N VAL A 165 -16.70 16.04 1.20
CA VAL A 165 -16.58 16.87 2.42
C VAL A 165 -15.10 17.14 2.74
N TYR A 166 -14.26 16.11 2.66
CA TYR A 166 -12.81 16.30 2.87
C TYR A 166 -12.19 17.21 1.81
N ALA A 167 -12.54 17.07 0.54
CA ALA A 167 -11.98 17.91 -0.53
C ALA A 167 -12.30 19.39 -0.29
N VAL A 168 -13.53 19.73 0.11
CA VAL A 168 -13.95 21.09 0.47
C VAL A 168 -13.20 21.59 1.72
N ALA A 169 -13.13 20.76 2.77
CA ALA A 169 -12.41 21.10 3.99
C ALA A 169 -10.91 21.30 3.74
N ALA A 170 -10.29 20.41 2.97
CA ALA A 170 -8.88 20.51 2.62
C ALA A 170 -8.57 21.74 1.75
N TRP A 171 -9.44 22.06 0.79
CA TRP A 171 -9.30 23.27 -0.02
C TRP A 171 -9.25 24.56 0.82
N SER A 172 -10.06 24.60 1.88
CA SER A 172 -10.20 25.74 2.76
C SER A 172 -9.13 25.79 3.86
N LEU A 173 -8.77 24.65 4.44
CA LEU A 173 -7.97 24.55 5.65
C LEU A 173 -6.51 24.18 5.42
N LEU A 174 -6.20 23.42 4.34
CA LEU A 174 -4.83 23.00 4.08
C LEU A 174 -3.96 24.19 3.68
N ARG A 175 -2.76 24.25 4.22
CA ARG A 175 -1.77 25.29 3.93
C ARG A 175 -0.42 24.67 3.66
N ASP A 176 0.25 25.10 2.60
CA ASP A 176 1.66 24.79 2.40
C ASP A 176 2.52 25.58 3.38
N LYS A 177 3.71 25.06 3.72
CA LYS A 177 4.65 25.78 4.59
C LYS A 177 5.08 27.09 3.90
N PRO A 178 5.04 28.24 4.60
CA PRO A 178 5.57 29.51 4.07
C PRO A 178 7.04 29.36 3.66
N GLY A 179 7.43 29.97 2.54
CA GLY A 179 8.80 29.87 2.05
C GLY A 179 9.18 28.52 1.45
N ARG A 180 8.21 27.72 1.02
CA ARG A 180 8.46 26.47 0.29
C ARG A 180 9.36 26.74 -0.92
N ALA A 181 10.60 26.27 -0.85
CA ALA A 181 11.49 26.30 -2.01
C ALA A 181 11.02 25.27 -3.05
N VAL A 182 10.77 25.73 -4.28
CA VAL A 182 10.65 24.81 -5.41
C VAL A 182 12.06 24.27 -5.67
N ALA A 183 12.25 22.97 -5.49
CA ALA A 183 13.58 22.38 -5.63
C ALA A 183 14.12 22.61 -7.06
N PRO A 184 15.38 23.06 -7.22
CA PRO A 184 15.97 23.33 -8.53
C PRO A 184 16.07 22.07 -9.38
N GLY A 185 15.89 22.22 -10.70
CA GLY A 185 15.90 21.12 -11.66
C GLY A 185 14.55 20.42 -11.81
N SER A 186 14.33 19.82 -12.98
CA SER A 186 13.09 19.10 -13.22
C SER A 186 13.02 17.82 -12.37
N MET A 187 11.82 17.45 -11.96
CA MET A 187 11.60 16.19 -11.23
C MET A 187 12.09 14.98 -12.04
N ALA A 188 11.94 15.04 -13.36
CA ALA A 188 12.43 14.01 -14.27
C ALA A 188 13.95 13.82 -14.17
N THR A 189 14.72 14.90 -14.13
CA THR A 189 16.18 14.85 -13.98
C THR A 189 16.57 14.24 -12.63
N ARG A 190 15.93 14.64 -11.54
CA ARG A 190 16.19 14.12 -10.19
C ARG A 190 15.83 12.64 -10.09
N THR A 191 14.68 12.22 -10.64
CA THR A 191 14.26 10.83 -10.70
C THR A 191 15.23 10.00 -11.55
N ALA A 192 15.66 10.51 -12.72
CA ALA A 192 16.66 9.81 -13.56
C ALA A 192 18.00 9.62 -12.84
N LEU A 193 18.45 10.60 -12.05
CA LEU A 193 19.64 10.47 -11.22
C LEU A 193 19.44 9.45 -10.08
N ALA A 194 18.27 9.41 -9.45
CA ALA A 194 17.95 8.41 -8.43
C ALA A 194 17.95 6.99 -9.01
N LEU A 195 17.40 6.79 -10.21
CA LEU A 195 17.36 5.50 -10.91
C LEU A 195 18.76 4.96 -11.27
N ARG A 196 19.77 5.82 -11.39
CA ARG A 196 21.17 5.41 -11.62
C ARG A 196 21.86 4.86 -10.38
N LEU A 197 21.30 5.05 -9.19
CA LEU A 197 21.88 4.56 -7.93
C LEU A 197 21.52 3.08 -7.71
N PRO A 198 22.50 2.16 -7.61
CA PRO A 198 22.20 0.76 -7.29
C PRO A 198 21.47 0.57 -5.95
N ALA A 199 21.68 1.47 -4.97
CA ALA A 199 20.97 1.45 -3.71
C ALA A 199 19.46 1.67 -3.90
N THR A 200 19.05 2.48 -4.88
CA THR A 200 17.62 2.74 -5.16
C THR A 200 16.89 1.46 -5.54
N TRP A 201 17.47 0.63 -6.42
CA TRP A 201 16.86 -0.63 -6.85
C TRP A 201 16.79 -1.68 -5.73
N GLN A 202 17.81 -1.72 -4.88
CA GLN A 202 17.82 -2.60 -3.71
C GLN A 202 16.71 -2.20 -2.73
N LEU A 203 16.63 -0.92 -2.39
CA LEU A 203 15.59 -0.40 -1.51
C LEU A 203 14.19 -0.51 -2.14
N ALA A 204 14.08 -0.31 -3.45
CA ALA A 204 12.86 -0.48 -4.22
C ALA A 204 12.35 -1.93 -4.15
N PHE A 205 13.24 -2.91 -4.35
CA PHE A 205 12.89 -4.33 -4.21
C PHE A 205 12.46 -4.66 -2.78
N LEU A 206 13.21 -4.23 -1.77
CA LEU A 206 12.85 -4.47 -0.38
C LEU A 206 11.47 -3.85 -0.03
N TYR A 207 11.20 -2.64 -0.50
CA TYR A 207 9.91 -2.00 -0.26
C TYR A 207 8.78 -2.62 -1.09
N ALA A 208 9.07 -3.10 -2.30
CA ALA A 208 8.10 -3.87 -3.09
C ALA A 208 7.69 -5.17 -2.39
N VAL A 209 8.61 -5.85 -1.71
CA VAL A 209 8.28 -7.06 -0.92
C VAL A 209 7.48 -6.69 0.33
N SER A 210 7.91 -5.71 1.14
CA SER A 210 7.24 -5.39 2.40
C SER A 210 5.92 -4.63 2.20
N PHE A 211 5.96 -3.48 1.52
CA PHE A 211 4.75 -2.68 1.30
C PHE A 211 3.87 -3.26 0.19
N GLY A 212 4.50 -3.76 -0.88
CA GLY A 212 3.77 -4.42 -1.95
C GLY A 212 3.07 -5.70 -1.46
N GLY A 213 3.74 -6.51 -0.65
CA GLY A 213 3.12 -7.66 0.01
C GLY A 213 1.94 -7.26 0.92
N PHE A 214 2.10 -6.21 1.73
CA PHE A 214 1.00 -5.64 2.51
C PHE A 214 -0.19 -5.23 1.62
N VAL A 215 0.06 -4.50 0.53
CA VAL A 215 -0.98 -4.06 -0.42
C VAL A 215 -1.64 -5.28 -1.07
N ALA A 216 -0.84 -6.23 -1.55
CA ALA A 216 -1.37 -7.44 -2.18
C ALA A 216 -2.32 -8.21 -1.25
N PHE A 217 -1.94 -8.42 0.01
CA PHE A 217 -2.83 -9.07 0.98
C PHE A 217 -4.04 -8.22 1.33
N SER A 218 -3.89 -6.91 1.46
CA SER A 218 -5.02 -6.03 1.79
C SER A 218 -6.11 -6.04 0.71
N VAL A 219 -5.75 -6.34 -0.54
CA VAL A 219 -6.72 -6.38 -1.65
C VAL A 219 -7.15 -7.79 -2.05
N TYR A 220 -6.31 -8.81 -1.87
CA TYR A 220 -6.60 -10.18 -2.32
C TYR A 220 -7.00 -11.14 -1.20
N LEU A 221 -6.66 -10.88 0.05
CA LEU A 221 -6.97 -11.77 1.17
C LEU A 221 -8.48 -12.08 1.33
N PRO A 222 -9.43 -11.14 1.10
CA PRO A 222 -10.85 -11.48 1.14
C PRO A 222 -11.20 -12.58 0.13
N THR A 223 -10.69 -12.45 -1.09
CA THR A 223 -10.87 -13.44 -2.18
C THR A 223 -10.31 -14.80 -1.78
N TYR A 224 -9.06 -14.83 -1.31
CA TYR A 224 -8.40 -16.04 -0.87
C TYR A 224 -9.17 -16.76 0.26
N LEU A 225 -9.55 -16.02 1.30
CA LEU A 225 -10.27 -16.60 2.44
C LEU A 225 -11.65 -17.15 2.05
N THR A 226 -12.34 -16.49 1.13
CA THR A 226 -13.63 -16.96 0.63
C THR A 226 -13.46 -18.23 -0.22
N GLN A 227 -12.45 -18.31 -1.04
CA GLN A 227 -12.26 -19.44 -1.98
C GLN A 227 -11.60 -20.64 -1.29
N ALA A 228 -10.48 -20.44 -0.60
CA ALA A 228 -9.71 -21.52 0.01
C ALA A 228 -10.37 -22.11 1.28
N TYR A 229 -11.06 -21.26 2.05
CA TYR A 229 -11.66 -21.68 3.32
C TYR A 229 -13.20 -21.61 3.34
N SER A 230 -13.82 -21.30 2.20
CA SER A 230 -15.29 -21.20 2.08
C SER A 230 -15.93 -20.25 3.12
N LEU A 231 -15.20 -19.21 3.54
CA LEU A 231 -15.71 -18.23 4.51
C LEU A 231 -16.79 -17.35 3.88
N GLY A 232 -17.77 -16.97 4.69
CA GLY A 232 -18.69 -15.91 4.30
C GLY A 232 -17.96 -14.60 4.01
N ARG A 233 -18.49 -13.79 3.07
CA ARG A 233 -17.88 -12.55 2.61
C ARG A 233 -17.57 -11.59 3.76
N SER A 234 -18.51 -11.45 4.71
CA SER A 234 -18.36 -10.60 5.88
C SER A 234 -17.23 -11.07 6.80
N ASP A 235 -17.13 -12.37 7.09
CA ASP A 235 -16.05 -12.93 7.93
C ASP A 235 -14.68 -12.78 7.25
N ALA A 236 -14.58 -13.08 5.95
CA ALA A 236 -13.36 -12.88 5.17
C ALA A 236 -12.89 -11.41 5.19
N ALA A 237 -13.81 -10.46 5.04
CA ALA A 237 -13.53 -9.04 5.09
C ALA A 237 -13.05 -8.60 6.49
N LEU A 238 -13.71 -9.08 7.57
CA LEU A 238 -13.32 -8.77 8.95
C LEU A 238 -11.93 -9.31 9.30
N ARG A 239 -11.59 -10.53 8.89
CA ARG A 239 -10.25 -11.11 9.09
C ARG A 239 -9.19 -10.35 8.32
N THR A 240 -9.51 -9.91 7.10
CA THR A 240 -8.63 -9.04 6.32
C THR A 240 -8.41 -7.70 7.03
N ALA A 241 -9.45 -7.10 7.60
CA ALA A 241 -9.31 -5.88 8.40
C ALA A 241 -8.34 -6.09 9.58
N GLY A 242 -8.43 -7.22 10.28
CA GLY A 242 -7.51 -7.58 11.35
C GLY A 242 -6.06 -7.68 10.89
N PHE A 243 -5.82 -8.34 9.73
CA PHE A 243 -4.50 -8.40 9.09
C PHE A 243 -3.96 -6.98 8.82
N VAL A 244 -4.77 -6.12 8.18
CA VAL A 244 -4.38 -4.76 7.82
C VAL A 244 -4.09 -3.91 9.05
N VAL A 245 -4.93 -3.97 10.09
CA VAL A 245 -4.72 -3.23 11.34
C VAL A 245 -3.38 -3.60 11.98
N LEU A 246 -3.07 -4.89 12.07
CA LEU A 246 -1.81 -5.34 12.62
C LEU A 246 -0.63 -4.86 11.76
N ALA A 247 -0.70 -5.02 10.45
CA ALA A 247 0.35 -4.58 9.54
C ALA A 247 0.59 -3.07 9.65
N VAL A 248 -0.47 -2.25 9.70
CA VAL A 248 -0.36 -0.79 9.86
C VAL A 248 0.23 -0.41 11.21
N ALA A 249 -0.19 -1.07 12.29
CA ALA A 249 0.34 -0.84 13.64
C ALA A 249 1.83 -1.22 13.77
N MET A 250 2.27 -2.23 13.04
CA MET A 250 3.68 -2.67 13.04
C MET A 250 4.62 -1.76 12.26
N ARG A 251 4.13 -0.86 11.41
CA ARG A 251 4.97 0.09 10.64
C ARG A 251 5.74 1.06 11.54
N PRO A 252 5.10 1.82 12.46
CA PRO A 252 5.83 2.66 13.39
C PRO A 252 6.73 1.83 14.34
N VAL A 253 6.33 0.61 14.69
CA VAL A 253 7.15 -0.29 15.51
C VAL A 253 8.44 -0.66 14.78
N GLY A 254 8.37 -1.05 13.50
CA GLY A 254 9.53 -1.36 12.68
C GLY A 254 10.46 -0.15 12.50
N GLY A 255 9.89 1.05 12.27
CA GLY A 255 10.64 2.30 12.21
C GLY A 255 11.37 2.61 13.53
N TRP A 256 10.64 2.60 14.65
CA TRP A 256 11.18 2.85 15.97
C TRP A 256 12.29 1.83 16.37
N LEU A 257 12.06 0.56 16.07
CA LEU A 257 13.04 -0.49 16.34
C LEU A 257 14.31 -0.31 15.47
N SER A 258 14.14 0.19 14.24
CA SER A 258 15.25 0.53 13.33
C SER A 258 16.09 1.70 13.83
N ASP A 259 15.46 2.67 14.48
CA ASP A 259 16.18 3.82 15.09
C ASP A 259 17.01 3.38 16.30
N ARG A 260 16.50 2.43 17.09
CA ARG A 260 17.16 1.94 18.30
C ARG A 260 18.19 0.83 18.10
N THR A 261 18.04 0.06 17.01
CA THR A 261 18.92 -1.09 16.73
C THR A 261 19.67 -0.90 15.41
N ASP A 262 19.30 -1.67 14.42
CA ASP A 262 19.83 -1.59 13.05
C ASP A 262 18.72 -1.95 12.06
N PRO A 263 18.35 -1.07 11.11
CA PRO A 263 17.32 -1.38 10.13
C PRO A 263 17.61 -2.64 9.33
N VAL A 264 18.89 -3.00 9.13
CA VAL A 264 19.26 -4.26 8.47
C VAL A 264 18.78 -5.47 9.28
N ARG A 265 18.96 -5.45 10.61
CA ARG A 265 18.49 -6.55 11.47
C ARG A 265 16.97 -6.64 11.50
N VAL A 266 16.30 -5.49 11.60
CA VAL A 266 14.82 -5.44 11.60
C VAL A 266 14.28 -6.02 10.29
N LEU A 267 14.84 -5.65 9.14
CA LEU A 267 14.44 -6.17 7.83
C LEU A 267 14.71 -7.67 7.68
N THR A 268 15.89 -8.15 8.12
CA THR A 268 16.21 -9.58 8.12
C THR A 268 15.17 -10.41 8.89
N VAL A 269 14.83 -9.98 10.10
CA VAL A 269 13.79 -10.65 10.92
C VAL A 269 12.42 -10.53 10.26
N ALA A 270 12.07 -9.35 9.77
CA ALA A 270 10.78 -9.10 9.14
C ALA A 270 10.54 -10.00 7.91
N TYR A 271 11.53 -10.11 7.02
CA TYR A 271 11.41 -10.98 5.85
C TYR A 271 11.46 -12.47 6.21
N GLY A 272 12.22 -12.85 7.23
CA GLY A 272 12.20 -14.20 7.79
C GLY A 272 10.81 -14.60 8.31
N LEU A 273 10.14 -13.70 9.03
CA LEU A 273 8.75 -13.90 9.49
C LEU A 273 7.77 -14.03 8.31
N VAL A 274 7.92 -13.19 7.28
CA VAL A 274 7.07 -13.28 6.07
C VAL A 274 7.29 -14.62 5.37
N ALA A 275 8.54 -15.04 5.19
CA ALA A 275 8.87 -16.32 4.54
C ALA A 275 8.31 -17.51 5.35
N ALA A 276 8.49 -17.51 6.67
CA ALA A 276 7.96 -18.57 7.54
C ALA A 276 6.43 -18.63 7.48
N GLY A 277 5.76 -17.49 7.60
CA GLY A 277 4.29 -17.43 7.50
C GLY A 277 3.77 -17.88 6.14
N ALA A 278 4.44 -17.48 5.04
CA ALA A 278 4.08 -17.89 3.70
C ALA A 278 4.28 -19.40 3.48
N LEU A 279 5.38 -19.97 3.99
CA LEU A 279 5.60 -21.42 3.95
C LEU A 279 4.52 -22.18 4.73
N VAL A 280 4.13 -21.71 5.91
CA VAL A 280 3.03 -22.33 6.67
C VAL A 280 1.71 -22.22 5.89
N ALA A 281 1.42 -21.06 5.30
CA ALA A 281 0.21 -20.86 4.52
C ALA A 281 0.15 -21.74 3.25
N SER A 282 1.31 -22.12 2.67
CA SER A 282 1.37 -23.00 1.49
C SER A 282 0.89 -24.43 1.73
N PHE A 283 0.80 -24.86 2.97
CA PHE A 283 0.23 -26.18 3.32
C PHE A 283 -1.29 -26.16 3.45
N GLU A 284 -1.93 -25.02 3.26
CA GLU A 284 -3.38 -24.82 3.36
C GLU A 284 -3.98 -25.47 4.63
N ALA A 285 -3.21 -25.40 5.74
CA ALA A 285 -3.62 -25.93 7.03
C ALA A 285 -4.91 -25.26 7.53
N GLU A 286 -5.58 -25.84 8.51
CA GLU A 286 -6.78 -25.27 9.13
C GLU A 286 -6.58 -23.79 9.46
N LEU A 287 -7.57 -22.96 9.09
CA LEU A 287 -7.48 -21.51 9.27
C LEU A 287 -7.26 -21.12 10.73
N VAL A 288 -7.90 -21.81 11.65
CA VAL A 288 -7.76 -21.57 13.11
C VAL A 288 -7.22 -22.85 13.76
N PRO A 289 -6.08 -22.79 14.46
CA PRO A 289 -5.27 -21.59 14.75
C PRO A 289 -4.16 -21.30 13.70
N VAL A 290 -3.75 -22.29 12.90
CA VAL A 290 -2.49 -22.30 12.15
C VAL A 290 -2.45 -21.24 11.05
N GLY A 291 -3.45 -21.22 10.18
CA GLY A 291 -3.55 -20.22 9.10
C GLY A 291 -3.62 -18.79 9.63
N THR A 292 -4.42 -18.57 10.68
CA THR A 292 -4.52 -17.25 11.33
C THR A 292 -3.17 -16.80 11.89
N ALA A 293 -2.43 -17.68 12.59
CA ALA A 293 -1.11 -17.35 13.09
C ALA A 293 -0.12 -17.02 11.96
N ALA A 294 -0.17 -17.76 10.84
CA ALA A 294 0.64 -17.50 9.65
C ALA A 294 0.36 -16.13 9.05
N PHE A 295 -0.92 -15.78 8.84
CA PHE A 295 -1.30 -14.45 8.31
C PHE A 295 -0.93 -13.31 9.25
N LEU A 296 -1.14 -13.46 10.55
CA LEU A 296 -0.75 -12.42 11.51
C LEU A 296 0.78 -12.26 11.59
N THR A 297 1.53 -13.35 11.48
CA THR A 297 3.00 -13.31 11.40
C THR A 297 3.46 -12.57 10.14
N MET A 298 2.86 -12.87 8.98
CA MET A 298 3.14 -12.13 7.73
C MET A 298 2.75 -10.65 7.87
N ALA A 299 1.59 -10.32 8.45
CA ALA A 299 1.17 -8.94 8.68
C ALA A 299 2.19 -8.16 9.50
N ALA A 300 2.66 -8.76 10.61
CA ALA A 300 3.67 -8.14 11.47
C ALA A 300 4.99 -7.92 10.72
N GLY A 301 5.47 -8.92 9.97
CA GLY A 301 6.68 -8.83 9.17
C GLY A 301 6.59 -7.77 8.06
N LEU A 302 5.51 -7.78 7.27
CA LEU A 302 5.29 -6.82 6.18
C LEU A 302 5.16 -5.39 6.71
N GLY A 303 4.46 -5.21 7.83
CA GLY A 303 4.31 -3.92 8.48
C GLY A 303 5.65 -3.38 9.01
N ALA A 304 6.35 -4.15 9.83
CA ALA A 304 7.64 -3.76 10.40
C ALA A 304 8.69 -3.51 9.29
N GLY A 305 8.75 -4.37 8.26
CA GLY A 305 9.62 -4.19 7.11
C GLY A 305 9.35 -2.88 6.37
N SER A 306 8.08 -2.54 6.16
CA SER A 306 7.69 -1.28 5.49
C SER A 306 8.19 -0.05 6.24
N GLY A 307 8.14 -0.06 7.59
CA GLY A 307 8.70 1.03 8.41
C GLY A 307 10.22 1.09 8.36
N ALA A 308 10.88 -0.07 8.41
CA ALA A 308 12.34 -0.17 8.47
C ALA A 308 13.04 0.22 7.15
N VAL A 309 12.41 0.03 5.98
CA VAL A 309 13.00 0.41 4.68
C VAL A 309 13.31 1.89 4.63
N PHE A 310 12.42 2.78 5.10
CA PHE A 310 12.68 4.22 5.05
C PHE A 310 13.76 4.68 6.02
N ALA A 311 13.92 4.01 7.17
CA ALA A 311 15.08 4.24 8.04
C ALA A 311 16.39 3.86 7.32
N LEU A 312 16.35 2.80 6.51
CA LEU A 312 17.50 2.37 5.70
C LEU A 312 17.78 3.33 4.52
N VAL A 313 16.74 3.89 3.86
CA VAL A 313 16.89 4.97 2.85
C VAL A 313 17.67 6.14 3.43
N ALA A 314 17.28 6.63 4.61
CA ALA A 314 17.94 7.75 5.25
C ALA A 314 19.43 7.47 5.57
N ARG A 315 19.79 6.22 5.83
CA ARG A 315 21.19 5.81 6.06
C ARG A 315 22.03 5.67 4.80
N LEU A 316 21.46 5.08 3.75
CA LEU A 316 22.22 4.72 2.55
C LEU A 316 22.31 5.81 1.50
N VAL A 317 21.38 6.77 1.53
CA VAL A 317 21.26 7.80 0.51
C VAL A 317 21.76 9.15 1.05
N ALA A 318 22.40 9.96 0.19
CA ALA A 318 22.81 11.31 0.54
C ALA A 318 21.56 12.21 0.73
N PRO A 319 21.58 13.15 1.69
CA PRO A 319 20.42 13.97 2.04
C PRO A 319 19.73 14.65 0.86
N GLU A 320 20.51 15.13 -0.12
CA GLU A 320 20.03 15.84 -1.31
C GLU A 320 19.23 14.93 -2.28
N ARG A 321 19.42 13.62 -2.18
CA ARG A 321 18.82 12.60 -3.06
C ARG A 321 17.72 11.78 -2.38
N VAL A 322 17.56 11.91 -1.07
CA VAL A 322 16.60 11.11 -0.28
C VAL A 322 15.18 11.26 -0.83
N GLY A 323 14.75 12.47 -1.19
CA GLY A 323 13.41 12.71 -1.73
C GLY A 323 13.14 11.94 -3.03
N ALA A 324 14.05 12.04 -4.00
CA ALA A 324 13.90 11.36 -5.29
C ALA A 324 13.97 9.83 -5.14
N VAL A 325 14.89 9.32 -4.32
CA VAL A 325 14.98 7.87 -4.03
C VAL A 325 13.73 7.37 -3.31
N THR A 326 13.23 8.10 -2.32
CA THR A 326 11.97 7.77 -1.63
C THR A 326 10.78 7.71 -2.58
N GLY A 327 10.73 8.61 -3.57
CA GLY A 327 9.69 8.59 -4.61
C GLY A 327 9.74 7.30 -5.46
N VAL A 328 10.92 6.92 -5.93
CA VAL A 328 11.11 5.68 -6.72
C VAL A 328 10.80 4.44 -5.87
N VAL A 329 11.33 4.38 -4.65
CA VAL A 329 11.08 3.29 -3.69
C VAL A 329 9.59 3.18 -3.39
N GLY A 330 8.91 4.31 -3.16
CA GLY A 330 7.47 4.36 -2.92
C GLY A 330 6.63 3.87 -4.11
N ALA A 331 7.02 4.22 -5.34
CA ALA A 331 6.37 3.73 -6.56
C ALA A 331 6.56 2.21 -6.72
N ALA A 332 7.80 1.73 -6.51
CA ALA A 332 8.10 0.29 -6.55
C ALA A 332 7.29 -0.51 -5.51
N GLY A 333 7.11 0.04 -4.30
CA GLY A 333 6.23 -0.56 -3.30
C GLY A 333 4.78 -0.70 -3.77
N GLY A 334 4.24 0.32 -4.43
CA GLY A 334 2.91 0.23 -5.05
C GLY A 334 2.84 -0.83 -6.15
N LEU A 335 3.81 -0.83 -7.08
CA LEU A 335 3.89 -1.84 -8.14
C LEU A 335 4.05 -3.25 -7.59
N GLY A 336 4.80 -3.43 -6.49
CA GLY A 336 4.92 -4.71 -5.79
C GLY A 336 3.61 -5.27 -5.28
N GLY A 337 2.58 -4.44 -5.09
CA GLY A 337 1.22 -4.89 -4.73
C GLY A 337 0.35 -5.28 -5.92
N PHE A 338 0.75 -4.93 -7.14
CA PHE A 338 -0.02 -5.24 -8.35
C PHE A 338 0.13 -6.69 -8.81
N PHE A 339 1.37 -7.19 -8.85
CA PHE A 339 1.65 -8.51 -9.43
C PHE A 339 1.16 -9.69 -8.57
N PRO A 340 1.32 -9.71 -7.23
CA PRO A 340 0.96 -10.88 -6.45
C PRO A 340 -0.50 -11.32 -6.56
N PRO A 341 -1.52 -10.43 -6.55
CA PRO A 341 -2.91 -10.83 -6.80
C PRO A 341 -3.10 -11.53 -8.14
N LEU A 342 -2.46 -11.04 -9.21
CA LEU A 342 -2.55 -11.65 -10.55
C LEU A 342 -1.87 -13.02 -10.58
N VAL A 343 -0.71 -13.16 -9.93
CA VAL A 343 -0.02 -14.46 -9.79
C VAL A 343 -0.89 -15.44 -9.02
N MET A 344 -1.47 -15.02 -7.90
CA MET A 344 -2.34 -15.87 -7.09
C MET A 344 -3.57 -16.33 -7.87
N GLY A 345 -4.24 -15.44 -8.60
CA GLY A 345 -5.39 -15.78 -9.42
C GLY A 345 -5.03 -16.69 -10.62
N ALA A 346 -3.86 -16.46 -11.24
CA ALA A 346 -3.38 -17.32 -12.34
C ALA A 346 -2.99 -18.72 -11.83
N VAL A 347 -2.35 -18.80 -10.67
CA VAL A 347 -1.99 -20.08 -10.03
C VAL A 347 -3.23 -20.87 -9.67
N GLU A 348 -4.19 -20.25 -8.97
CA GLU A 348 -5.44 -20.91 -8.60
C GLU A 348 -6.23 -21.37 -9.83
N GLY A 349 -6.33 -20.55 -10.85
CA GLY A 349 -7.01 -20.93 -12.10
C GLY A 349 -6.33 -22.07 -12.86
N ALA A 350 -5.02 -22.28 -12.70
CA ALA A 350 -4.25 -23.33 -13.36
C ALA A 350 -4.15 -24.64 -12.56
N THR A 351 -4.04 -24.54 -11.23
CA THR A 351 -3.74 -25.70 -10.34
C THR A 351 -4.92 -26.07 -9.43
N GLY A 352 -5.88 -25.15 -9.24
CA GLY A 352 -7.01 -25.33 -8.34
C GLY A 352 -6.68 -25.09 -6.86
N ASP A 353 -5.44 -24.64 -6.55
CA ASP A 353 -4.96 -24.33 -5.21
C ASP A 353 -4.06 -23.10 -5.17
N TYR A 354 -3.66 -22.65 -3.99
CA TYR A 354 -2.82 -21.47 -3.77
C TYR A 354 -1.39 -21.80 -3.36
N THR A 355 -1.03 -23.06 -3.25
CA THR A 355 0.27 -23.56 -2.74
C THR A 355 1.46 -22.87 -3.41
N TRP A 356 1.50 -22.89 -4.75
CA TRP A 356 2.60 -22.30 -5.50
C TRP A 356 2.69 -20.78 -5.35
N GLY A 357 1.57 -20.10 -5.20
CA GLY A 357 1.55 -18.66 -4.93
C GLY A 357 2.23 -18.31 -3.61
N PHE A 358 1.96 -19.06 -2.55
CA PHE A 358 2.62 -18.89 -1.26
C PHE A 358 4.08 -19.31 -1.27
N ILE A 359 4.45 -20.37 -2.01
CA ILE A 359 5.86 -20.76 -2.21
C ILE A 359 6.65 -19.63 -2.90
N LEU A 360 6.08 -19.01 -3.94
CA LEU A 360 6.69 -17.87 -4.62
C LEU A 360 6.87 -16.67 -3.68
N LEU A 361 5.87 -16.39 -2.84
CA LEU A 361 5.98 -15.34 -1.82
C LEU A 361 7.09 -15.65 -0.82
N ALA A 362 7.16 -16.89 -0.32
CA ALA A 362 8.22 -17.32 0.59
C ALA A 362 9.60 -17.19 -0.05
N ALA A 363 9.78 -17.65 -1.29
CA ALA A 363 11.02 -17.51 -2.04
C ALA A 363 11.41 -16.04 -2.25
N THR A 364 10.45 -15.17 -2.57
CA THR A 364 10.68 -13.74 -2.72
C THR A 364 11.10 -13.08 -1.41
N ALA A 365 10.46 -13.45 -0.30
CA ALA A 365 10.81 -12.95 1.03
C ALA A 365 12.20 -13.43 1.48
N LEU A 366 12.56 -14.69 1.22
CA LEU A 366 13.91 -15.21 1.45
C LEU A 366 14.95 -14.50 0.59
N GLY A 367 14.63 -14.20 -0.68
CA GLY A 367 15.49 -13.38 -1.55
C GLY A 367 15.71 -11.96 -0.99
N ALA A 368 14.67 -11.35 -0.44
CA ALA A 368 14.77 -10.05 0.22
C ALA A 368 15.61 -10.13 1.52
N GLU A 369 15.43 -11.19 2.30
CA GLU A 369 16.24 -11.45 3.51
C GLU A 369 17.72 -11.63 3.13
N ALA A 370 18.03 -12.48 2.15
CA ALA A 370 19.37 -12.72 1.68
C ALA A 370 20.04 -11.44 1.12
N LEU A 371 19.31 -10.63 0.34
CA LEU A 371 19.80 -9.32 -0.14
C LEU A 371 20.11 -8.39 1.04
N THR A 372 19.25 -8.36 2.05
CA THR A 372 19.40 -7.51 3.23
C THR A 372 20.60 -7.92 4.06
N SER A 373 20.72 -9.20 4.38
CA SER A 373 21.78 -9.76 5.23
C SER A 373 23.16 -9.75 4.60
N THR A 374 23.24 -9.74 3.26
CA THR A 374 24.53 -9.77 2.51
C THR A 374 24.90 -8.40 1.95
N VAL A 375 24.27 -8.00 0.84
CA VAL A 375 24.67 -6.81 0.06
C VAL A 375 24.40 -5.52 0.81
N VAL A 376 23.18 -5.37 1.36
CA VAL A 376 22.78 -4.13 2.04
C VAL A 376 23.57 -3.96 3.33
N ARG A 377 23.79 -5.04 4.08
CA ARG A 377 24.61 -5.03 5.31
C ARG A 377 26.05 -4.59 5.05
N ARG A 378 26.68 -5.07 3.96
CA ARG A 378 28.04 -4.66 3.58
C ARG A 378 28.09 -3.16 3.28
N ARG A 379 27.13 -2.61 2.53
CA ARG A 379 27.04 -1.17 2.22
C ARG A 379 26.80 -0.31 3.47
N ALA A 380 25.90 -0.75 4.35
CA ALA A 380 25.62 -0.03 5.58
C ALA A 380 26.83 0.03 6.52
N ARG A 381 27.66 -1.02 6.53
CA ARG A 381 28.93 -1.04 7.29
C ARG A 381 29.98 -0.12 6.67
N ALA A 382 30.19 -0.19 5.35
CA ALA A 382 31.16 0.64 4.65
C ALA A 382 30.90 2.14 4.84
N LYS A 383 29.62 2.55 4.88
CA LYS A 383 29.24 3.96 5.14
C LYS A 383 29.37 4.41 6.59
N ARG A 384 29.52 3.49 7.55
CA ARG A 384 29.79 3.84 8.96
C ARG A 384 31.30 4.05 9.22
N SER A 385 32.15 3.49 8.36
CA SER A 385 33.60 3.58 8.47
C SER A 385 34.22 4.72 7.65
N SER A 386 33.44 5.39 6.80
CA SER A 386 33.78 6.60 6.06
C SER A 386 33.21 7.86 6.76
#